data_d2be73576817c14d6c7fb7d21bd42d90
#
_entry.id   d2be73576817c14d6c7fb7d21bd42d90
#
_cell.length_a   1.000
_cell.length_b   1.000
_cell.length_c   1.000
_cell.angle_alpha   90.00
_cell.angle_beta   90.00
_cell.angle_gamma   90.00
#
_symmetry.space_group_name_H-M   'P 1'
#
loop_
_entity.id
_entity.type
_entity.pdbx_description
1 polymer ?
#
loop_
_entity_poly.entity_id
_entity_poly.type
_entity_poly.pdbx_seq_one_letter_code
_entity_poly.pdbx_strand_id
1 'polypeptide(L)'
;MYALGIETSCDETSVGIVNKNKVLANITISSLKYHKKYGGIVPEIAHRNHLKFIEKVTYLALKKARITLDDVAVIGVSSSPGLVGALLVGVSFAKGLSLALKRPFLGINHLHAHLFSPFLDRKEKIPFPFIGLVASGGHTELFLVKDFNRIRLIGKTRDDACGEVFDKVARFFGLGYPGGVYLDRIYSYSLRNSFKFRCPRIGFDFSFSGIKTAIIYKKMELEKKNKLDGLTQIKLLSSFLEEIVNAIVENTVKAARKFKIKNIVCGGGVVANCRLRYLFKEKEKEEKLHIFLPQKKYATDNGAMVAGLTFYLYNNKGLKSNLNLEVSSQ
;
A
#
# COMPACT_ATOMS: atom_id res chain seq x y z
N MET A 1 25.12 6.73 -8.16
CA MET A 1 24.49 5.45 -8.58
C MET A 1 22.98 5.65 -8.54
N TYR A 2 22.29 5.40 -9.66
CA TYR A 2 20.83 5.52 -9.75
C TYR A 2 20.20 4.14 -9.81
N ALA A 3 19.07 3.96 -9.11
CA ALA A 3 18.22 2.80 -9.23
C ALA A 3 16.90 3.19 -9.89
N LEU A 4 16.47 2.39 -10.86
CA LEU A 4 15.19 2.51 -11.53
C LEU A 4 14.25 1.44 -10.95
N GLY A 5 13.04 1.82 -10.53
CA GLY A 5 12.03 0.90 -10.00
C GLY A 5 10.78 0.92 -10.84
N ILE A 6 10.27 -0.26 -11.14
CA ILE A 6 9.07 -0.49 -11.96
C ILE A 6 7.99 -1.11 -11.08
N GLU A 7 6.82 -0.49 -11.02
CA GLU A 7 5.66 -0.96 -10.29
C GLU A 7 4.50 -1.19 -11.27
N THR A 8 4.04 -2.45 -11.34
CA THR A 8 2.90 -2.88 -12.17
C THR A 8 2.06 -3.95 -11.48
N SER A 9 2.07 -4.03 -10.15
CA SER A 9 1.41 -5.13 -9.44
C SER A 9 -0.12 -5.11 -9.52
N CYS A 10 -0.71 -3.95 -9.76
CA CYS A 10 -2.17 -3.77 -9.71
C CYS A 10 -2.71 -2.90 -10.87
N ASP A 11 -3.15 -1.68 -10.63
CA ASP A 11 -3.75 -0.81 -11.65
C ASP A 11 -2.91 0.44 -11.98
N GLU A 12 -1.81 0.68 -11.25
CA GLU A 12 -0.84 1.72 -11.51
C GLU A 12 0.34 1.23 -12.34
N THR A 13 0.62 1.90 -13.44
CA THR A 13 1.91 1.78 -14.15
C THR A 13 2.82 2.88 -13.63
N SER A 14 3.85 2.53 -12.87
CA SER A 14 4.72 3.53 -12.26
C SER A 14 6.19 3.21 -12.44
N VAL A 15 6.99 4.26 -12.70
CA VAL A 15 8.45 4.18 -12.72
C VAL A 15 9.02 5.26 -11.81
N GLY A 16 9.90 4.84 -10.91
CA GLY A 16 10.63 5.70 -10.00
C GLY A 16 12.14 5.65 -10.26
N ILE A 17 12.82 6.77 -9.99
CA ILE A 17 14.27 6.85 -10.04
C ILE A 17 14.75 7.47 -8.73
N VAL A 18 15.68 6.78 -8.09
CA VAL A 18 16.23 7.22 -6.82
C VAL A 18 17.77 7.23 -6.85
N ASN A 19 18.34 8.12 -6.04
CA ASN A 19 19.74 8.09 -5.65
C ASN A 19 19.80 7.96 -4.13
N LYS A 20 20.23 6.82 -3.61
CA LYS A 20 20.03 6.41 -2.21
C LYS A 20 18.53 6.41 -1.87
N ASN A 21 18.10 7.22 -0.92
CA ASN A 21 16.69 7.40 -0.55
C ASN A 21 16.05 8.69 -1.09
N LYS A 22 16.82 9.49 -1.87
CA LYS A 22 16.31 10.70 -2.52
C LYS A 22 15.60 10.33 -3.81
N VAL A 23 14.33 10.68 -3.93
CA VAL A 23 13.53 10.48 -5.13
C VAL A 23 13.80 11.59 -6.14
N LEU A 24 14.33 11.22 -7.32
CA LEU A 24 14.57 12.14 -8.42
C LEU A 24 13.35 12.22 -9.35
N ALA A 25 12.69 11.09 -9.57
CA ALA A 25 11.48 11.01 -10.32
C ALA A 25 10.56 9.92 -9.75
N ASN A 26 9.27 10.15 -9.83
CA ASN A 26 8.22 9.15 -9.65
C ASN A 26 7.08 9.54 -10.59
N ILE A 27 6.86 8.74 -11.62
CA ILE A 27 5.83 8.94 -12.64
C ILE A 27 4.88 7.79 -12.57
N THR A 28 3.59 8.08 -12.38
CA THR A 28 2.53 7.09 -12.27
C THR A 28 1.40 7.42 -13.23
N ILE A 29 0.94 6.44 -13.98
CA ILE A 29 -0.29 6.48 -14.77
C ILE A 29 -1.22 5.40 -14.22
N SER A 30 -2.37 5.81 -13.67
CA SER A 30 -3.36 4.87 -13.15
C SER A 30 -4.39 4.52 -14.24
N SER A 31 -4.74 3.24 -14.30
CA SER A 31 -5.83 2.74 -15.12
C SER A 31 -7.20 2.82 -14.42
N LEU A 32 -7.28 3.41 -13.23
CA LEU A 32 -8.46 3.52 -12.37
C LEU A 32 -9.73 3.97 -13.13
N LYS A 33 -9.61 4.93 -14.05
CA LYS A 33 -10.74 5.43 -14.84
C LYS A 33 -11.44 4.35 -15.68
N TYR A 34 -10.68 3.32 -16.09
CA TYR A 34 -11.22 2.21 -16.88
C TYR A 34 -11.89 1.14 -16.01
N HIS A 35 -11.55 1.10 -14.72
CA HIS A 35 -12.08 0.16 -13.75
C HIS A 35 -13.36 0.65 -13.05
N LYS A 36 -13.56 1.98 -12.98
CA LYS A 36 -14.70 2.60 -12.26
C LYS A 36 -16.07 2.00 -12.62
N LYS A 37 -16.33 1.75 -13.90
CA LYS A 37 -17.61 1.19 -14.35
C LYS A 37 -17.87 -0.24 -13.87
N TYR A 38 -16.82 -0.98 -13.48
CA TYR A 38 -16.93 -2.33 -12.96
C TYR A 38 -16.96 -2.37 -11.43
N GLY A 39 -16.69 -1.24 -10.77
CA GLY A 39 -16.67 -1.12 -9.31
C GLY A 39 -15.52 -1.87 -8.63
N GLY A 40 -14.45 -2.17 -9.37
CA GLY A 40 -13.26 -2.86 -8.90
C GLY A 40 -12.28 -3.13 -10.05
N ILE A 41 -11.10 -3.64 -9.73
CA ILE A 41 -10.05 -3.86 -10.71
C ILE A 41 -10.37 -5.07 -11.59
N VAL A 42 -10.24 -4.89 -12.91
CA VAL A 42 -10.35 -5.94 -13.93
C VAL A 42 -8.94 -6.28 -14.41
N PRO A 43 -8.41 -7.48 -14.12
CA PRO A 43 -7.01 -7.83 -14.40
C PRO A 43 -6.60 -7.64 -15.87
N GLU A 44 -7.47 -7.99 -16.80
CA GLU A 44 -7.19 -7.84 -18.23
C GLU A 44 -7.03 -6.37 -18.66
N ILE A 45 -7.83 -5.48 -18.09
CA ILE A 45 -7.70 -4.05 -18.35
C ILE A 45 -6.39 -3.52 -17.76
N ALA A 46 -6.00 -3.97 -16.56
CA ALA A 46 -4.77 -3.56 -15.91
C ALA A 46 -3.54 -3.89 -16.76
N HIS A 47 -3.33 -5.17 -17.12
CA HIS A 47 -2.13 -5.57 -17.86
C HIS A 47 -2.06 -4.97 -19.27
N ARG A 48 -3.17 -4.79 -19.98
CA ARG A 48 -3.21 -4.09 -21.29
C ARG A 48 -2.77 -2.62 -21.14
N ASN A 49 -3.16 -1.95 -20.06
CA ASN A 49 -2.71 -0.58 -19.81
C ASN A 49 -1.23 -0.52 -19.42
N HIS A 50 -0.70 -1.49 -18.66
CA HIS A 50 0.73 -1.56 -18.39
C HIS A 50 1.54 -1.67 -19.67
N LEU A 51 1.20 -2.57 -20.58
CA LEU A 51 1.84 -2.69 -21.90
C LEU A 51 1.83 -1.38 -22.66
N LYS A 52 0.71 -0.64 -22.63
CA LYS A 52 0.56 0.63 -23.33
C LYS A 52 1.40 1.75 -22.74
N PHE A 53 1.63 1.77 -21.44
CA PHE A 53 2.16 2.93 -20.75
C PHE A 53 3.57 2.77 -20.20
N ILE A 54 4.11 1.54 -20.05
CA ILE A 54 5.36 1.28 -19.35
C ILE A 54 6.56 2.01 -19.99
N GLU A 55 6.66 2.01 -21.32
CA GLU A 55 7.71 2.72 -22.05
C GLU A 55 7.60 4.23 -21.83
N LYS A 56 6.39 4.79 -22.02
CA LYS A 56 6.13 6.22 -21.85
C LYS A 56 6.46 6.70 -20.43
N VAL A 57 6.06 5.94 -19.42
CA VAL A 57 6.30 6.27 -18.00
C VAL A 57 7.81 6.22 -17.71
N THR A 58 8.51 5.24 -18.27
CA THR A 58 9.97 5.13 -18.15
C THR A 58 10.68 6.33 -18.76
N TYR A 59 10.34 6.69 -19.99
CA TYR A 59 10.87 7.87 -20.65
C TYR A 59 10.65 9.15 -19.86
N LEU A 60 9.41 9.36 -19.37
CA LEU A 60 9.07 10.54 -18.56
C LEU A 60 9.81 10.58 -17.22
N ALA A 61 10.05 9.42 -16.59
CA ALA A 61 10.82 9.33 -15.36
C ALA A 61 12.28 9.71 -15.58
N LEU A 62 12.92 9.18 -16.62
CA LEU A 62 14.30 9.53 -17.01
C LEU A 62 14.43 11.04 -17.31
N LYS A 63 13.54 11.58 -18.14
CA LYS A 63 13.50 13.01 -18.47
C LYS A 63 13.37 13.88 -17.21
N LYS A 64 12.45 13.51 -16.28
CA LYS A 64 12.26 14.24 -15.02
C LYS A 64 13.49 14.16 -14.12
N ALA A 65 14.14 13.01 -14.06
CA ALA A 65 15.37 12.82 -13.28
C ALA A 65 16.61 13.45 -13.95
N ARG A 66 16.51 13.88 -15.22
CA ARG A 66 17.60 14.41 -16.03
C ARG A 66 18.77 13.45 -16.18
N ILE A 67 18.46 12.18 -16.42
CA ILE A 67 19.41 11.10 -16.66
C ILE A 67 19.00 10.27 -17.88
N THR A 68 19.95 9.47 -18.38
CA THR A 68 19.71 8.48 -19.44
C THR A 68 19.62 7.06 -18.88
N LEU A 69 19.32 6.08 -19.70
CA LEU A 69 19.35 4.66 -19.30
C LEU A 69 20.76 4.18 -18.93
N ASP A 70 21.79 4.74 -19.54
CA ASP A 70 23.21 4.40 -19.26
C ASP A 70 23.63 4.76 -17.84
N ASP A 71 23.00 5.77 -17.24
CA ASP A 71 23.25 6.20 -15.87
C ASP A 71 22.63 5.25 -14.82
N VAL A 72 21.69 4.36 -15.24
CA VAL A 72 21.02 3.42 -14.35
C VAL A 72 21.96 2.27 -14.01
N ALA A 73 22.26 2.12 -12.73
CA ALA A 73 23.14 1.06 -12.24
C ALA A 73 22.41 -0.25 -11.90
N VAL A 74 21.15 -0.18 -11.53
CA VAL A 74 20.34 -1.34 -11.14
C VAL A 74 18.86 -1.08 -11.41
N ILE A 75 18.13 -2.13 -11.81
CA ILE A 75 16.71 -2.10 -12.13
C ILE A 75 15.96 -2.94 -11.10
N GLY A 76 14.95 -2.38 -10.47
CA GLY A 76 14.02 -3.11 -9.60
C GLY A 76 12.66 -3.24 -10.26
N VAL A 77 11.96 -4.32 -9.98
CA VAL A 77 10.61 -4.52 -10.47
C VAL A 77 9.77 -5.30 -9.46
N SER A 78 8.55 -4.90 -9.23
CA SER A 78 7.61 -5.69 -8.43
C SER A 78 7.36 -7.03 -9.10
N SER A 79 7.66 -8.14 -8.38
CA SER A 79 7.52 -9.51 -8.87
C SER A 79 6.49 -10.32 -8.09
N SER A 80 6.16 -9.90 -6.87
CA SER A 80 5.14 -10.51 -5.98
C SER A 80 4.80 -9.58 -4.81
N PRO A 81 3.64 -9.76 -4.14
CA PRO A 81 2.43 -10.29 -4.71
C PRO A 81 1.78 -9.29 -5.68
N GLY A 82 0.83 -9.79 -6.50
CA GLY A 82 0.06 -8.94 -7.40
C GLY A 82 -0.71 -9.71 -8.47
N LEU A 83 -1.34 -8.98 -9.39
CA LEU A 83 -2.02 -9.56 -10.54
C LEU A 83 -0.98 -10.15 -11.49
N VAL A 84 -1.00 -11.48 -11.69
CA VAL A 84 0.03 -12.21 -12.46
C VAL A 84 0.29 -11.60 -13.83
N GLY A 85 -0.77 -11.31 -14.63
CA GLY A 85 -0.62 -10.69 -15.95
C GLY A 85 0.01 -9.29 -15.89
N ALA A 86 -0.29 -8.51 -14.86
CA ALA A 86 0.26 -7.19 -14.64
C ALA A 86 1.75 -7.25 -14.23
N LEU A 87 2.09 -8.12 -13.29
CA LEU A 87 3.48 -8.39 -12.88
C LEU A 87 4.34 -8.89 -14.05
N LEU A 88 3.80 -9.78 -14.90
CA LEU A 88 4.51 -10.29 -16.08
C LEU A 88 4.94 -9.16 -17.03
N VAL A 89 4.12 -8.14 -17.23
CA VAL A 89 4.49 -6.99 -18.07
C VAL A 89 5.72 -6.27 -17.50
N GLY A 90 5.67 -5.93 -16.21
CA GLY A 90 6.78 -5.24 -15.53
C GLY A 90 8.06 -6.07 -15.54
N VAL A 91 7.98 -7.34 -15.16
CA VAL A 91 9.14 -8.25 -15.07
C VAL A 91 9.74 -8.50 -16.46
N SER A 92 8.93 -8.71 -17.50
CA SER A 92 9.43 -8.88 -18.87
C SER A 92 10.15 -7.61 -19.37
N PHE A 93 9.59 -6.45 -19.10
CA PHE A 93 10.21 -5.16 -19.44
C PHE A 93 11.53 -4.96 -18.69
N ALA A 94 11.59 -5.25 -17.38
CA ALA A 94 12.80 -5.17 -16.58
C ALA A 94 13.91 -6.13 -17.06
N LYS A 95 13.54 -7.37 -17.41
CA LYS A 95 14.47 -8.34 -18.01
C LYS A 95 15.03 -7.85 -19.35
N GLY A 96 14.17 -7.31 -20.22
CA GLY A 96 14.60 -6.71 -21.49
C GLY A 96 15.57 -5.56 -21.31
N LEU A 97 15.29 -4.62 -20.40
CA LEU A 97 16.19 -3.53 -20.05
C LEU A 97 17.52 -4.04 -19.47
N SER A 98 17.46 -5.03 -18.56
CA SER A 98 18.66 -5.63 -17.95
C SER A 98 19.58 -6.24 -18.99
N LEU A 99 19.05 -6.95 -19.98
CA LEU A 99 19.80 -7.55 -21.07
C LEU A 99 20.40 -6.48 -21.99
N ALA A 100 19.60 -5.51 -22.42
CA ALA A 100 20.05 -4.46 -23.33
C ALA A 100 21.15 -3.57 -22.72
N LEU A 101 21.00 -3.23 -21.44
CA LEU A 101 21.93 -2.35 -20.74
C LEU A 101 23.08 -3.09 -20.06
N LYS A 102 23.06 -4.43 -20.03
CA LYS A 102 23.99 -5.26 -19.26
C LYS A 102 24.05 -4.82 -17.78
N ARG A 103 22.90 -4.49 -17.21
CA ARG A 103 22.75 -4.05 -15.81
C ARG A 103 22.00 -5.10 -14.99
N PRO A 104 22.36 -5.28 -13.71
CA PRO A 104 21.63 -6.19 -12.82
C PRO A 104 20.21 -5.71 -12.61
N PHE A 105 19.28 -6.67 -12.38
CA PHE A 105 17.93 -6.37 -11.93
C PHE A 105 17.55 -7.20 -10.70
N LEU A 106 16.53 -6.73 -9.97
CA LEU A 106 15.97 -7.40 -8.80
C LEU A 106 14.44 -7.49 -8.91
N GLY A 107 13.90 -8.70 -8.64
CA GLY A 107 12.50 -8.85 -8.26
C GLY A 107 12.28 -8.37 -6.83
N ILE A 108 11.34 -7.49 -6.67
CA ILE A 108 11.01 -6.84 -5.39
C ILE A 108 9.63 -7.31 -4.93
N ASN A 109 9.55 -7.74 -3.66
CA ASN A 109 8.25 -7.96 -3.05
C ASN A 109 7.54 -6.61 -2.85
N HIS A 110 6.35 -6.48 -3.42
CA HIS A 110 5.54 -5.27 -3.42
C HIS A 110 5.20 -4.78 -2.00
N LEU A 111 4.90 -5.70 -1.07
CA LEU A 111 4.59 -5.34 0.32
C LEU A 111 5.84 -4.83 1.06
N HIS A 112 7.00 -5.41 0.78
CA HIS A 112 8.26 -4.91 1.32
C HIS A 112 8.61 -3.53 0.74
N ALA A 113 8.28 -3.27 -0.54
CA ALA A 113 8.41 -1.93 -1.12
C ALA A 113 7.52 -0.91 -0.41
N HIS A 114 6.28 -1.27 -0.07
CA HIS A 114 5.41 -0.42 0.76
C HIS A 114 6.04 -0.11 2.13
N LEU A 115 6.67 -1.08 2.80
CA LEU A 115 7.40 -0.84 4.05
C LEU A 115 8.62 0.06 3.85
N PHE A 116 9.17 0.12 2.64
CA PHE A 116 10.26 1.03 2.33
C PHE A 116 9.79 2.47 2.05
N SER A 117 8.54 2.69 1.69
CA SER A 117 8.04 4.02 1.32
C SER A 117 8.26 5.13 2.37
N PRO A 118 8.24 4.89 3.71
CA PRO A 118 8.59 5.89 4.71
C PRO A 118 10.06 6.33 4.72
N PHE A 119 10.96 5.56 4.09
CA PHE A 119 12.39 5.90 4.00
C PHE A 119 12.68 6.91 2.88
N LEU A 120 11.76 7.06 1.92
CA LEU A 120 11.93 7.94 0.76
C LEU A 120 11.92 9.42 1.18
N ASP A 121 12.87 10.19 0.65
CA ASP A 121 13.05 11.62 0.93
C ASP A 121 13.16 11.97 2.42
N ARG A 122 13.45 10.98 3.28
CA ARG A 122 13.63 11.19 4.72
C ARG A 122 15.08 11.45 5.06
N LYS A 123 15.32 12.48 5.86
CA LYS A 123 16.65 12.82 6.40
C LYS A 123 17.02 11.93 7.59
N GLU A 124 16.05 11.67 8.46
CA GLU A 124 16.22 10.85 9.65
C GLU A 124 16.33 9.38 9.31
N LYS A 125 17.25 8.67 9.98
CA LYS A 125 17.41 7.24 9.83
C LYS A 125 16.28 6.51 10.58
N ILE A 126 15.58 5.60 9.93
CA ILE A 126 14.65 4.70 10.60
C ILE A 126 15.43 3.51 11.13
N PRO A 127 15.45 3.29 12.46
CA PRO A 127 16.25 2.22 13.05
C PRO A 127 15.54 0.86 12.92
N PHE A 128 16.34 -0.20 12.78
CA PHE A 128 15.89 -1.58 12.91
C PHE A 128 16.13 -2.07 14.36
N PRO A 129 15.39 -3.07 14.86
CA PRO A 129 14.21 -3.66 14.23
C PRO A 129 12.98 -2.74 14.35
N PHE A 130 11.95 -3.01 13.50
CA PHE A 130 10.66 -2.35 13.59
C PHE A 130 9.49 -3.33 13.35
N ILE A 131 8.30 -2.96 13.81
CA ILE A 131 7.04 -3.58 13.39
C ILE A 131 6.58 -2.88 12.12
N GLY A 132 6.41 -3.65 11.04
CA GLY A 132 5.89 -3.18 9.76
C GLY A 132 4.39 -3.40 9.67
N LEU A 133 3.62 -2.38 9.28
CA LEU A 133 2.22 -2.50 8.87
C LEU A 133 2.12 -2.20 7.37
N VAL A 134 1.56 -3.11 6.61
CA VAL A 134 1.07 -2.83 5.26
C VAL A 134 -0.45 -2.88 5.27
N ALA A 135 -1.09 -1.77 4.88
CA ALA A 135 -2.54 -1.66 4.77
C ALA A 135 -2.90 -1.03 3.41
N SER A 136 -3.42 -1.84 2.49
CA SER A 136 -3.73 -1.47 1.11
C SER A 136 -5.09 -2.00 0.67
N GLY A 137 -5.41 -1.86 -0.62
CA GLY A 137 -6.62 -2.42 -1.22
C GLY A 137 -6.68 -3.94 -1.12
N GLY A 138 -5.55 -4.64 -1.32
CA GLY A 138 -5.50 -6.11 -1.34
C GLY A 138 -4.89 -6.73 -0.09
N HIS A 139 -4.19 -5.97 0.75
CA HIS A 139 -3.42 -6.54 1.87
C HIS A 139 -3.63 -5.77 3.17
N THR A 140 -3.69 -6.50 4.29
CA THR A 140 -3.58 -5.95 5.64
C THR A 140 -2.72 -6.91 6.45
N GLU A 141 -1.45 -6.55 6.63
CA GLU A 141 -0.44 -7.46 7.15
C GLU A 141 0.49 -6.77 8.14
N LEU A 142 0.95 -7.52 9.14
CA LEU A 142 1.94 -7.11 10.12
C LEU A 142 3.22 -7.93 9.96
N PHE A 143 4.35 -7.25 10.03
CA PHE A 143 5.66 -7.83 9.87
C PHE A 143 6.59 -7.50 11.05
N LEU A 144 7.44 -8.43 11.42
CA LEU A 144 8.63 -8.17 12.22
C LEU A 144 9.81 -8.01 11.26
N VAL A 145 10.36 -6.81 11.18
CA VAL A 145 11.44 -6.46 10.26
C VAL A 145 12.73 -6.23 11.05
N LYS A 146 13.66 -7.16 10.93
CA LYS A 146 15.02 -7.04 11.49
C LYS A 146 15.99 -6.34 10.54
N ASP A 147 15.73 -6.47 9.26
CA ASP A 147 16.41 -5.87 8.10
C ASP A 147 15.53 -6.18 6.88
N PHE A 148 15.65 -5.47 5.76
CA PHE A 148 14.86 -5.74 4.54
C PHE A 148 15.17 -7.08 3.85
N ASN A 149 16.22 -7.78 4.26
CA ASN A 149 16.46 -9.18 3.88
C ASN A 149 16.03 -10.19 4.96
N ARG A 150 15.50 -9.73 6.11
CA ARG A 150 15.05 -10.55 7.24
C ARG A 150 13.71 -10.05 7.76
N ILE A 151 12.68 -10.31 6.97
CA ILE A 151 11.29 -9.92 7.23
C ILE A 151 10.50 -11.18 7.57
N ARG A 152 9.70 -11.11 8.63
CA ARG A 152 8.81 -12.21 9.05
C ARG A 152 7.38 -11.68 9.16
N LEU A 153 6.45 -12.31 8.46
CA LEU A 153 5.02 -12.10 8.64
C LEU A 153 4.63 -12.57 10.05
N ILE A 154 3.91 -11.73 10.81
CA ILE A 154 3.45 -12.03 12.18
C ILE A 154 1.93 -11.97 12.33
N GLY A 155 1.23 -11.37 11.39
CA GLY A 155 -0.22 -11.33 11.32
C GLY A 155 -0.69 -10.87 9.95
N LYS A 156 -1.87 -11.33 9.53
CA LYS A 156 -2.50 -10.94 8.27
C LYS A 156 -4.02 -10.92 8.39
N THR A 157 -4.69 -10.33 7.42
CA THR A 157 -6.14 -10.51 7.36
C THR A 157 -6.51 -11.95 7.04
N ARG A 158 -7.55 -12.47 7.70
CA ARG A 158 -8.08 -13.82 7.48
C ARG A 158 -9.18 -13.86 6.42
N ASP A 159 -9.64 -12.69 6.00
CA ASP A 159 -10.73 -12.51 5.05
C ASP A 159 -10.44 -11.32 4.13
N ASP A 160 -11.34 -10.38 3.98
CA ASP A 160 -11.13 -9.18 3.16
C ASP A 160 -9.99 -8.30 3.72
N ALA A 161 -9.23 -7.63 2.86
CA ALA A 161 -8.35 -6.55 3.29
C ALA A 161 -9.14 -5.29 3.69
N CYS A 162 -8.58 -4.46 4.57
CA CYS A 162 -9.29 -3.26 5.05
C CYS A 162 -9.66 -2.29 3.92
N GLY A 163 -8.78 -2.08 2.94
CA GLY A 163 -9.08 -1.22 1.79
C GLY A 163 -10.17 -1.79 0.89
N GLU A 164 -10.16 -3.11 0.67
CA GLU A 164 -11.22 -3.81 -0.07
C GLU A 164 -12.59 -3.65 0.62
N VAL A 165 -12.60 -3.73 1.95
CA VAL A 165 -13.84 -3.49 2.73
C VAL A 165 -14.30 -2.04 2.58
N PHE A 166 -13.40 -1.07 2.57
CA PHE A 166 -13.74 0.32 2.29
C PHE A 166 -14.39 0.49 0.91
N ASP A 167 -13.84 -0.16 -0.11
CA ASP A 167 -14.37 -0.08 -1.48
C ASP A 167 -15.75 -0.74 -1.59
N LYS A 168 -15.92 -1.94 -1.01
CA LYS A 168 -17.19 -2.67 -1.02
C LYS A 168 -18.30 -1.90 -0.28
N VAL A 169 -17.98 -1.32 0.89
CA VAL A 169 -18.95 -0.53 1.67
C VAL A 169 -19.27 0.77 0.95
N ALA A 170 -18.28 1.51 0.46
CA ALA A 170 -18.51 2.75 -0.29
C ALA A 170 -19.40 2.51 -1.51
N ARG A 171 -19.16 1.44 -2.26
CA ARG A 171 -20.00 1.04 -3.40
C ARG A 171 -21.44 0.75 -2.98
N PHE A 172 -21.64 0.00 -1.88
CA PHE A 172 -22.99 -0.31 -1.37
C PHE A 172 -23.74 0.95 -0.91
N PHE A 173 -23.03 1.97 -0.47
CA PHE A 173 -23.57 3.29 -0.12
C PHE A 173 -23.66 4.27 -1.31
N GLY A 174 -23.32 3.86 -2.53
CA GLY A 174 -23.39 4.70 -3.72
C GLY A 174 -22.35 5.82 -3.77
N LEU A 175 -21.26 5.72 -2.99
CA LEU A 175 -20.25 6.79 -2.87
C LEU A 175 -19.19 6.78 -4.00
N GLY A 176 -19.03 5.65 -4.70
CA GLY A 176 -18.07 5.49 -5.80
C GLY A 176 -16.78 4.75 -5.41
N TYR A 177 -15.78 4.79 -6.32
CA TYR A 177 -14.51 4.08 -6.23
C TYR A 177 -13.33 5.04 -6.55
N PRO A 178 -12.20 5.01 -5.79
CA PRO A 178 -11.90 4.14 -4.63
C PRO A 178 -12.61 4.60 -3.34
N GLY A 179 -13.18 3.64 -2.61
CA GLY A 179 -14.04 3.91 -1.46
C GLY A 179 -13.35 4.58 -0.28
N GLY A 180 -12.10 4.21 -0.02
CA GLY A 180 -11.33 4.76 1.09
C GLY A 180 -11.21 6.29 1.06
N VAL A 181 -11.11 6.90 -0.14
CA VAL A 181 -11.05 8.36 -0.32
C VAL A 181 -12.37 9.01 0.06
N TYR A 182 -13.51 8.42 -0.34
CA TYR A 182 -14.83 8.95 -0.02
C TYR A 182 -15.14 8.81 1.47
N LEU A 183 -14.80 7.67 2.09
CA LEU A 183 -14.97 7.46 3.52
C LEU A 183 -14.14 8.46 4.35
N ASP A 184 -12.91 8.74 3.95
CA ASP A 184 -12.04 9.73 4.64
C ASP A 184 -12.63 11.14 4.56
N ARG A 185 -13.28 11.51 3.43
CA ARG A 185 -13.92 12.82 3.25
C ARG A 185 -15.22 12.98 4.05
N ILE A 186 -16.02 11.92 4.17
CA ILE A 186 -17.32 11.93 4.86
C ILE A 186 -17.12 11.80 6.37
N TYR A 187 -16.00 11.25 6.82
CA TYR A 187 -15.74 10.98 8.23
C TYR A 187 -15.92 12.21 9.09
N SER A 188 -16.72 12.07 10.16
CA SER A 188 -16.94 13.09 11.20
C SER A 188 -16.51 12.56 12.56
N TYR A 189 -15.54 13.23 13.16
CA TYR A 189 -15.02 12.88 14.48
C TYR A 189 -16.09 12.92 15.57
N SER A 190 -16.98 13.92 15.56
CA SER A 190 -18.08 14.07 16.53
C SER A 190 -19.13 12.96 16.44
N LEU A 191 -19.25 12.31 15.28
CA LEU A 191 -20.26 11.29 14.99
C LEU A 191 -19.73 9.85 15.01
N ARG A 192 -18.43 9.66 15.25
CA ARG A 192 -17.74 8.36 15.13
C ARG A 192 -18.24 7.25 16.05
N ASN A 193 -18.89 7.59 17.14
CA ASN A 193 -19.39 6.64 18.14
C ASN A 193 -20.92 6.50 18.13
N SER A 194 -21.61 6.95 17.06
CA SER A 194 -23.06 6.93 16.96
C SER A 194 -23.63 5.51 16.81
N PHE A 195 -22.86 4.59 16.24
CA PHE A 195 -23.19 3.17 16.10
C PHE A 195 -22.05 2.32 16.65
N LYS A 196 -22.40 1.16 17.22
CA LYS A 196 -21.41 0.22 17.73
C LYS A 196 -21.14 -0.86 16.68
N PHE A 197 -19.92 -0.90 16.19
CA PHE A 197 -19.36 -1.97 15.36
C PHE A 197 -18.23 -2.64 16.11
N ARG A 198 -17.84 -3.83 15.68
CA ARG A 198 -16.75 -4.56 16.31
C ARG A 198 -15.96 -5.37 15.28
N CYS A 199 -14.63 -5.18 15.27
CA CYS A 199 -13.67 -6.05 14.60
C CYS A 199 -13.18 -7.13 15.59
N PRO A 200 -13.18 -8.43 15.21
CA PRO A 200 -12.63 -9.48 16.06
C PRO A 200 -11.16 -9.28 16.38
N ARG A 201 -10.74 -9.68 17.59
CA ARG A 201 -9.33 -9.62 18.00
C ARG A 201 -8.75 -11.03 18.00
N ILE A 202 -7.95 -11.37 16.98
CA ILE A 202 -7.46 -12.72 16.71
C ILE A 202 -5.92 -12.72 16.69
N GLY A 203 -5.32 -12.75 17.87
CA GLY A 203 -3.85 -12.67 17.97
C GLY A 203 -3.31 -11.37 17.37
N PHE A 204 -2.51 -11.47 16.30
CA PHE A 204 -2.05 -10.36 15.45
C PHE A 204 -2.75 -10.30 14.10
N ASP A 205 -3.66 -11.24 13.82
CA ASP A 205 -4.43 -11.26 12.59
C ASP A 205 -5.58 -10.23 12.61
N PHE A 206 -6.10 -9.96 11.44
CA PHE A 206 -7.26 -9.09 11.23
C PHE A 206 -8.42 -9.87 10.64
N SER A 207 -9.62 -9.36 10.80
CA SER A 207 -10.83 -9.84 10.11
C SER A 207 -11.79 -8.67 9.96
N PHE A 208 -12.23 -8.40 8.74
CA PHE A 208 -13.06 -7.25 8.41
C PHE A 208 -14.37 -7.62 7.71
N SER A 209 -14.56 -8.89 7.30
CA SER A 209 -15.80 -9.32 6.64
C SER A 209 -17.01 -9.22 7.55
N GLY A 210 -16.85 -9.44 8.87
CA GLY A 210 -17.91 -9.30 9.85
C GLY A 210 -18.43 -7.87 9.98
N ILE A 211 -17.55 -6.88 10.10
CA ILE A 211 -17.96 -5.48 10.19
C ILE A 211 -18.55 -4.96 8.87
N LYS A 212 -18.05 -5.43 7.71
CA LYS A 212 -18.64 -5.16 6.40
C LYS A 212 -20.11 -5.60 6.36
N THR A 213 -20.38 -6.82 6.76
CA THR A 213 -21.72 -7.38 6.80
C THR A 213 -22.63 -6.62 7.79
N ALA A 214 -22.09 -6.29 8.96
CA ALA A 214 -22.83 -5.56 9.99
C ALA A 214 -23.29 -4.16 9.52
N ILE A 215 -22.43 -3.39 8.85
CA ILE A 215 -22.84 -2.06 8.34
C ILE A 215 -23.85 -2.17 7.20
N ILE A 216 -23.72 -3.17 6.31
CA ILE A 216 -24.68 -3.42 5.22
C ILE A 216 -26.07 -3.72 5.79
N TYR A 217 -26.16 -4.65 6.73
CA TYR A 217 -27.45 -4.98 7.36
C TYR A 217 -28.03 -3.80 8.14
N LYS A 218 -27.20 -3.03 8.84
CA LYS A 218 -27.67 -1.85 9.57
C LYS A 218 -28.21 -0.78 8.63
N LYS A 219 -27.60 -0.56 7.47
CA LYS A 219 -28.13 0.32 6.43
C LYS A 219 -29.52 -0.16 5.97
N MET A 220 -29.63 -1.44 5.59
CA MET A 220 -30.90 -2.03 5.12
C MET A 220 -32.01 -1.95 6.16
N GLU A 221 -31.69 -2.17 7.45
CA GLU A 221 -32.65 -2.01 8.58
C GLU A 221 -33.18 -0.58 8.68
N LEU A 222 -32.26 0.41 8.57
CA LEU A 222 -32.60 1.83 8.66
C LEU A 222 -33.42 2.29 7.46
N GLU A 223 -33.13 1.79 6.26
CA GLU A 223 -33.90 2.04 5.03
C GLU A 223 -35.34 1.52 5.17
N LYS A 224 -35.50 0.27 5.61
CA LYS A 224 -36.84 -0.33 5.85
C LYS A 224 -37.68 0.44 6.88
N LYS A 225 -37.03 1.09 7.84
CA LYS A 225 -37.70 1.90 8.88
C LYS A 225 -37.84 3.37 8.48
N ASN A 226 -37.47 3.77 7.25
CA ASN A 226 -37.45 5.17 6.79
C ASN A 226 -36.64 6.09 7.74
N LYS A 227 -35.53 5.56 8.32
CA LYS A 227 -34.64 6.28 9.26
C LYS A 227 -33.23 6.56 8.70
N LEU A 228 -32.99 6.29 7.42
CA LEU A 228 -31.72 6.56 6.77
C LEU A 228 -31.77 7.92 6.04
N ASP A 229 -31.54 8.98 6.78
CA ASP A 229 -31.26 10.31 6.22
C ASP A 229 -29.75 10.52 6.01
N GLY A 230 -29.37 11.65 5.43
CA GLY A 230 -27.99 11.99 5.15
C GLY A 230 -27.11 12.04 6.41
N LEU A 231 -27.64 12.56 7.53
CA LEU A 231 -26.92 12.62 8.80
C LEU A 231 -26.72 11.23 9.39
N THR A 232 -27.72 10.36 9.34
CA THR A 232 -27.65 8.97 9.84
C THR A 232 -26.65 8.17 9.00
N GLN A 233 -26.57 8.41 7.69
CA GLN A 233 -25.56 7.81 6.83
C GLN A 233 -24.14 8.23 7.23
N ILE A 234 -23.90 9.51 7.50
CA ILE A 234 -22.60 10.00 8.00
C ILE A 234 -22.24 9.37 9.34
N LYS A 235 -23.20 9.28 10.29
CA LYS A 235 -23.02 8.61 11.58
C LYS A 235 -22.58 7.15 11.41
N LEU A 236 -23.27 6.42 10.51
CA LEU A 236 -23.01 5.01 10.25
C LEU A 236 -21.62 4.79 9.67
N LEU A 237 -21.26 5.56 8.62
CA LEU A 237 -19.97 5.47 7.94
C LEU A 237 -18.80 5.93 8.83
N SER A 238 -19.03 6.97 9.66
CA SER A 238 -17.99 7.45 10.59
C SER A 238 -17.71 6.42 11.69
N SER A 239 -18.75 5.78 12.23
CA SER A 239 -18.60 4.73 13.25
C SER A 239 -17.93 3.46 12.70
N PHE A 240 -18.24 3.12 11.46
CA PHE A 240 -17.61 2.01 10.75
C PHE A 240 -16.12 2.26 10.50
N LEU A 241 -15.79 3.42 9.95
CA LEU A 241 -14.38 3.78 9.70
C LEU A 241 -13.56 3.81 10.98
N GLU A 242 -14.11 4.41 12.04
CA GLU A 242 -13.46 4.50 13.35
C GLU A 242 -13.10 3.12 13.90
N GLU A 243 -14.02 2.14 13.85
CA GLU A 243 -13.74 0.80 14.37
C GLU A 243 -12.61 0.10 13.59
N ILE A 244 -12.61 0.20 12.25
CA ILE A 244 -11.56 -0.42 11.43
C ILE A 244 -10.19 0.22 11.71
N VAL A 245 -10.10 1.56 11.73
CA VAL A 245 -8.82 2.22 11.95
C VAL A 245 -8.31 1.98 13.37
N ASN A 246 -9.20 1.93 14.39
CA ASN A 246 -8.84 1.54 15.75
C ASN A 246 -8.31 0.10 15.81
N ALA A 247 -8.99 -0.85 15.14
CA ALA A 247 -8.53 -2.25 15.11
C ALA A 247 -7.13 -2.38 14.50
N ILE A 248 -6.85 -1.64 13.42
CA ILE A 248 -5.52 -1.63 12.78
C ILE A 248 -4.45 -1.06 13.74
N VAL A 249 -4.70 0.10 14.32
CA VAL A 249 -3.74 0.78 15.20
C VAL A 249 -3.47 -0.04 16.46
N GLU A 250 -4.52 -0.47 17.16
CA GLU A 250 -4.39 -1.25 18.39
C GLU A 250 -3.64 -2.57 18.17
N ASN A 251 -3.92 -3.27 17.05
CA ASN A 251 -3.24 -4.53 16.76
C ASN A 251 -1.76 -4.32 16.41
N THR A 252 -1.44 -3.23 15.71
CA THR A 252 -0.07 -2.83 15.40
C THR A 252 0.72 -2.47 16.67
N VAL A 253 0.13 -1.67 17.56
CA VAL A 253 0.72 -1.30 18.85
C VAL A 253 0.88 -2.53 19.76
N LYS A 254 -0.11 -3.42 19.80
CA LYS A 254 -0.03 -4.71 20.51
C LYS A 254 1.17 -5.54 20.04
N ALA A 255 1.43 -5.60 18.75
CA ALA A 255 2.61 -6.27 18.21
C ALA A 255 3.91 -5.60 18.70
N ALA A 256 3.99 -4.27 18.64
CA ALA A 256 5.14 -3.51 19.13
C ALA A 256 5.44 -3.80 20.61
N ARG A 257 4.42 -3.80 21.45
CA ARG A 257 4.55 -4.16 22.88
C ARG A 257 5.01 -5.60 23.07
N LYS A 258 4.40 -6.57 22.36
CA LYS A 258 4.74 -8.00 22.49
C LYS A 258 6.17 -8.30 22.11
N PHE A 259 6.68 -7.67 21.06
CA PHE A 259 8.06 -7.84 20.60
C PHE A 259 9.05 -6.87 21.26
N LYS A 260 8.60 -6.00 22.19
CA LYS A 260 9.41 -4.97 22.85
C LYS A 260 10.15 -4.06 21.85
N ILE A 261 9.49 -3.70 20.74
CA ILE A 261 10.00 -2.86 19.68
C ILE A 261 9.30 -1.50 19.73
N LYS A 262 10.07 -0.41 19.75
CA LYS A 262 9.53 0.95 19.81
C LYS A 262 9.24 1.55 18.44
N ASN A 263 9.81 0.99 17.37
CA ASN A 263 9.68 1.54 16.02
C ASN A 263 8.55 0.85 15.28
N ILE A 264 7.65 1.63 14.70
CA ILE A 264 6.57 1.17 13.82
C ILE A 264 6.72 1.86 12.48
N VAL A 265 6.68 1.09 11.40
CA VAL A 265 6.77 1.59 10.01
C VAL A 265 5.51 1.16 9.28
N CYS A 266 4.78 2.12 8.68
CA CYS A 266 3.53 1.84 8.02
C CYS A 266 3.63 2.14 6.51
N GLY A 267 3.05 1.28 5.67
CA GLY A 267 2.96 1.45 4.22
C GLY A 267 1.61 1.01 3.67
N GLY A 268 1.35 1.31 2.40
CA GLY A 268 0.10 0.98 1.71
C GLY A 268 -0.89 2.14 1.66
N GLY A 269 -1.78 2.09 0.66
CA GLY A 269 -2.70 3.18 0.32
C GLY A 269 -3.63 3.61 1.46
N VAL A 270 -4.06 2.67 2.32
CA VAL A 270 -4.92 2.96 3.48
C VAL A 270 -4.21 3.83 4.51
N VAL A 271 -2.87 3.80 4.58
CA VAL A 271 -2.09 4.67 5.47
C VAL A 271 -2.17 6.16 5.07
N ALA A 272 -2.70 6.50 3.90
CA ALA A 272 -3.03 7.88 3.55
C ALA A 272 -4.23 8.45 4.32
N ASN A 273 -5.11 7.59 4.89
CA ASN A 273 -6.30 7.97 5.64
C ASN A 273 -5.97 8.90 6.81
N CYS A 274 -6.70 10.02 6.92
CA CYS A 274 -6.40 11.07 7.89
C CYS A 274 -6.63 10.61 9.33
N ARG A 275 -7.71 9.83 9.57
CA ARG A 275 -8.02 9.35 10.93
C ARG A 275 -7.00 8.30 11.41
N LEU A 276 -6.59 7.39 10.53
CA LEU A 276 -5.55 6.41 10.84
C LEU A 276 -4.23 7.10 11.24
N ARG A 277 -3.82 8.10 10.47
CA ARG A 277 -2.61 8.89 10.76
C ARG A 277 -2.71 9.63 12.09
N TYR A 278 -3.88 10.18 12.38
CA TYR A 278 -4.12 10.86 13.64
C TYR A 278 -3.99 9.91 14.83
N LEU A 279 -4.64 8.74 14.78
CA LEU A 279 -4.56 7.73 15.84
C LEU A 279 -3.13 7.23 16.07
N PHE A 280 -2.36 7.02 15.00
CA PHE A 280 -0.95 6.67 15.17
C PHE A 280 -0.15 7.77 15.88
N LYS A 281 -0.41 9.05 15.60
CA LYS A 281 0.23 10.17 16.31
C LYS A 281 -0.17 10.25 17.78
N GLU A 282 -1.41 9.93 18.12
CA GLU A 282 -1.84 9.79 19.52
C GLU A 282 -1.07 8.68 20.22
N LYS A 283 -1.04 7.48 19.61
CA LYS A 283 -0.30 6.33 20.18
C LYS A 283 1.21 6.54 20.27
N GLU A 284 1.81 7.29 19.38
CA GLU A 284 3.22 7.68 19.44
C GLU A 284 3.54 8.39 20.76
N LYS A 285 2.66 9.31 21.19
CA LYS A 285 2.80 10.07 22.44
C LYS A 285 2.47 9.18 23.67
N GLU A 286 1.32 8.49 23.64
CA GLU A 286 0.83 7.68 24.77
C GLU A 286 1.78 6.53 25.11
N GLU A 287 2.33 5.86 24.09
CA GLU A 287 3.11 4.63 24.24
C GLU A 287 4.62 4.86 24.13
N LYS A 288 5.07 6.11 23.96
CA LYS A 288 6.49 6.45 23.73
C LYS A 288 7.08 5.63 22.56
N LEU A 289 6.32 5.49 21.48
CA LEU A 289 6.70 4.82 20.24
C LEU A 289 7.28 5.82 19.25
N HIS A 290 7.98 5.31 18.24
CA HIS A 290 8.42 6.06 17.06
C HIS A 290 7.67 5.54 15.84
N ILE A 291 6.78 6.35 15.26
CA ILE A 291 5.90 5.92 14.18
C ILE A 291 6.27 6.61 12.88
N PHE A 292 6.67 5.82 11.88
CA PHE A 292 7.14 6.29 10.59
C PHE A 292 6.10 6.03 9.52
N LEU A 293 5.47 7.10 9.06
CA LEU A 293 4.47 7.08 7.99
C LEU A 293 5.10 7.64 6.70
N PRO A 294 4.72 7.15 5.51
CA PRO A 294 5.19 7.72 4.26
C PRO A 294 4.60 9.12 4.04
N GLN A 295 5.27 9.93 3.24
CA GLN A 295 4.63 11.10 2.67
C GLN A 295 3.41 10.63 1.85
N LYS A 296 2.30 11.39 1.86
CA LYS A 296 1.06 10.96 1.19
C LYS A 296 1.27 10.58 -0.29
N LYS A 297 2.18 11.27 -0.99
CA LYS A 297 2.54 11.00 -2.40
C LYS A 297 3.23 9.64 -2.64
N TYR A 298 3.71 8.97 -1.57
CA TYR A 298 4.37 7.65 -1.62
C TYR A 298 3.57 6.57 -0.89
N ALA A 299 2.37 6.86 -0.43
CA ALA A 299 1.56 5.90 0.31
C ALA A 299 0.90 4.85 -0.62
N THR A 300 0.44 5.26 -1.80
CA THR A 300 -0.13 4.37 -2.83
C THR A 300 0.97 3.73 -3.66
N ASP A 301 0.61 2.82 -4.57
CA ASP A 301 1.52 2.10 -5.44
C ASP A 301 2.34 3.08 -6.29
N ASN A 302 3.66 2.91 -6.26
CA ASN A 302 4.56 3.81 -6.94
C ASN A 302 5.94 3.19 -7.23
N GLY A 303 6.58 3.62 -8.31
CA GLY A 303 7.90 3.12 -8.72
C GLY A 303 9.03 3.54 -7.77
N ALA A 304 8.89 4.65 -7.04
CA ALA A 304 9.95 5.12 -6.16
C ALA A 304 10.16 4.20 -4.94
N MET A 305 9.10 3.56 -4.40
CA MET A 305 9.24 2.59 -3.32
C MET A 305 10.00 1.33 -3.77
N VAL A 306 9.74 0.91 -5.02
CA VAL A 306 10.47 -0.21 -5.65
C VAL A 306 11.92 0.17 -5.90
N ALA A 307 12.19 1.34 -6.49
CA ALA A 307 13.54 1.84 -6.74
C ALA A 307 14.34 1.99 -5.44
N GLY A 308 13.73 2.53 -4.39
CA GLY A 308 14.37 2.73 -3.09
C GLY A 308 14.78 1.43 -2.42
N LEU A 309 13.86 0.46 -2.36
CA LEU A 309 14.18 -0.86 -1.80
C LEU A 309 15.22 -1.58 -2.67
N THR A 310 15.15 -1.46 -3.99
CA THR A 310 16.16 -2.00 -4.91
C THR A 310 17.54 -1.42 -4.63
N PHE A 311 17.63 -0.09 -4.50
CA PHE A 311 18.88 0.57 -4.15
C PHE A 311 19.45 0.02 -2.85
N TYR A 312 18.61 -0.10 -1.82
CA TYR A 312 19.01 -0.60 -0.50
C TYR A 312 19.55 -2.03 -0.57
N LEU A 313 18.81 -2.94 -1.22
CA LEU A 313 19.18 -4.36 -1.30
C LEU A 313 20.42 -4.57 -2.18
N TYR A 314 20.53 -3.89 -3.29
CA TYR A 314 21.68 -3.99 -4.18
C TYR A 314 22.96 -3.42 -3.53
N ASN A 315 22.89 -2.19 -3.01
CA ASN A 315 24.05 -1.51 -2.47
C ASN A 315 24.56 -2.12 -1.15
N ASN A 316 23.66 -2.57 -0.26
CA ASN A 316 24.05 -3.04 1.06
C ASN A 316 24.23 -4.57 1.12
N LYS A 317 23.64 -5.32 0.19
CA LYS A 317 23.63 -6.79 0.21
C LYS A 317 24.13 -7.44 -1.07
N GLY A 318 24.40 -6.68 -2.10
CA GLY A 318 24.83 -7.21 -3.41
C GLY A 318 23.80 -8.10 -4.10
N LEU A 319 22.52 -8.01 -3.70
CA LEU A 319 21.46 -8.87 -4.22
C LEU A 319 21.16 -8.54 -5.68
N LYS A 320 20.94 -9.58 -6.47
CA LYS A 320 20.49 -9.52 -7.87
C LYS A 320 19.64 -10.76 -8.18
N SER A 321 18.70 -10.62 -9.10
CA SER A 321 17.94 -11.74 -9.64
C SER A 321 18.56 -12.27 -10.91
N ASN A 322 18.25 -13.52 -11.25
CA ASN A 322 18.58 -14.11 -12.55
C ASN A 322 17.38 -14.00 -13.51
N LEU A 323 17.59 -14.32 -14.78
CA LEU A 323 16.56 -14.24 -15.81
C LEU A 323 15.42 -15.26 -15.63
N ASN A 324 15.60 -16.26 -14.76
CA ASN A 324 14.56 -17.23 -14.42
C ASN A 324 13.60 -16.74 -13.33
N LEU A 325 13.73 -15.46 -12.90
CA LEU A 325 12.77 -14.87 -11.95
C LEU A 325 11.34 -15.06 -12.45
N GLU A 326 10.50 -15.68 -11.64
CA GLU A 326 9.07 -15.86 -11.87
C GLU A 326 8.26 -14.84 -11.08
N VAL A 327 7.03 -14.60 -11.50
CA VAL A 327 6.06 -13.77 -10.79
C VAL A 327 5.16 -14.63 -9.93
N SER A 328 4.65 -14.08 -8.82
CA SER A 328 3.70 -14.76 -7.95
C SER A 328 2.58 -13.84 -7.53
N SER A 329 1.36 -14.37 -7.47
CA SER A 329 0.20 -13.69 -6.88
C SER A 329 0.22 -13.67 -5.35
N GLN A 330 1.14 -14.47 -4.75
CA GLN A 330 1.28 -14.62 -3.29
C GLN A 330 2.66 -14.19 -2.81
#